data_cb8b54729aa4ef212933047969b72437
#
_entry.id   cb8b54729aa4ef212933047969b72437
#
_cell.length_a   1.000
_cell.length_b   1.000
_cell.length_c   1.000
_cell.angle_alpha   90.00
_cell.angle_beta   90.00
_cell.angle_gamma   90.00
#
_symmetry.space_group_name_H-M   'P 1'
#
loop_
_entity.id
_entity.type
_entity.pdbx_description
1 polymer ?
#
loop_
_entity_poly.entity_id
_entity_poly.type
_entity_poly.pdbx_seq_one_letter_code
_entity_poly.pdbx_strand_id
1 'polypeptide(L)'
;MRCVILSACPVSPELKRLLRPDDFIIACDAGYRNCAPLGCKPNIILGDFDTAPCPVQQNDDIIVLPHVKDDTDTEYAARLASEKGFTEVLLLGALGGRRIEHTLSNLATGLGLEERGVRATLQDERSRITFVRSGE
;
A
#
# COMPACT_ATOMS: atom_id res chain seq x y z
N MET A 1 11.56 9.60 -5.68
CA MET A 1 11.44 8.52 -4.69
C MET A 1 10.00 8.03 -4.63
N ARG A 2 9.82 6.76 -4.49
CA ARG A 2 8.51 6.13 -4.58
C ARG A 2 8.14 5.44 -3.26
N CYS A 3 6.85 5.50 -2.90
CA CYS A 3 6.29 4.74 -1.80
C CYS A 3 5.54 3.54 -2.36
N VAL A 4 5.73 2.36 -1.77
CA VAL A 4 4.96 1.15 -2.08
C VAL A 4 4.07 0.85 -0.89
N ILE A 5 2.76 0.71 -1.15
CA ILE A 5 1.78 0.37 -0.11
C ILE A 5 1.34 -1.07 -0.35
N LEU A 6 1.48 -1.90 0.68
CA LEU A 6 1.10 -3.30 0.64
C LEU A 6 -0.23 -3.47 1.37
N SER A 7 -1.28 -3.73 0.61
CA SER A 7 -2.61 -4.02 1.15
C SER A 7 -2.80 -5.54 1.31
N ALA A 8 -3.96 -5.96 1.79
CA ALA A 8 -4.15 -7.29 2.35
C ALA A 8 -4.31 -8.43 1.34
N CYS A 9 -4.65 -8.14 0.08
CA CYS A 9 -4.83 -9.23 -0.91
C CYS A 9 -3.48 -9.88 -1.19
N PRO A 10 -3.42 -11.23 -1.23
CA PRO A 10 -2.16 -11.91 -1.53
C PRO A 10 -1.58 -11.49 -2.88
N VAL A 11 -0.26 -11.29 -2.91
CA VAL A 11 0.44 -10.90 -4.13
C VAL A 11 1.23 -12.08 -4.70
N SER A 12 1.35 -12.13 -6.03
CA SER A 12 2.21 -13.08 -6.70
C SER A 12 3.68 -12.72 -6.48
N PRO A 13 4.57 -13.71 -6.24
CA PRO A 13 6.02 -13.44 -6.16
C PRO A 13 6.59 -12.78 -7.41
N GLU A 14 5.93 -12.90 -8.56
CA GLU A 14 6.34 -12.25 -9.80
C GLU A 14 6.43 -10.73 -9.66
N LEU A 15 5.64 -10.14 -8.74
CA LEU A 15 5.62 -8.70 -8.55
C LEU A 15 6.89 -8.17 -7.87
N LYS A 16 7.73 -9.06 -7.36
CA LYS A 16 9.04 -8.68 -6.80
C LYS A 16 9.85 -7.86 -7.80
N ARG A 17 9.72 -8.13 -9.10
CA ARG A 17 10.43 -7.41 -10.15
C ARG A 17 10.07 -5.93 -10.24
N LEU A 18 8.93 -5.53 -9.68
CA LEU A 18 8.49 -4.15 -9.70
C LEU A 18 9.15 -3.30 -8.62
N LEU A 19 9.70 -3.94 -7.58
CA LEU A 19 10.28 -3.23 -6.46
C LEU A 19 11.67 -2.69 -6.81
N ARG A 20 11.96 -1.51 -6.26
CA ARG A 20 13.26 -0.83 -6.40
C ARG A 20 13.96 -0.80 -5.06
N PRO A 21 15.30 -0.82 -5.02
CA PRO A 21 16.04 -0.83 -3.75
C PRO A 21 15.75 0.37 -2.85
N ASP A 22 15.37 1.51 -3.43
CA ASP A 22 15.10 2.74 -2.69
C ASP A 22 13.61 2.95 -2.38
N ASP A 23 12.75 1.98 -2.66
CA ASP A 23 11.34 2.08 -2.35
C ASP A 23 11.11 2.20 -0.84
N PHE A 24 10.23 3.11 -0.45
CA PHE A 24 9.75 3.23 0.93
C PHE A 24 8.47 2.40 1.05
N ILE A 25 8.44 1.44 1.97
CA ILE A 25 7.37 0.45 2.03
C ILE A 25 6.52 0.63 3.27
N ILE A 26 5.20 0.79 3.06
CA ILE A 26 4.19 0.81 4.12
C ILE A 26 3.34 -0.44 3.98
N ALA A 27 3.35 -1.31 4.99
CA ALA A 27 2.51 -2.50 5.01
C ALA A 27 1.28 -2.21 5.89
N CYS A 28 0.10 -2.49 5.35
CA CYS A 28 -1.17 -2.24 6.02
C CYS A 28 -1.68 -3.55 6.63
N ASP A 29 -1.63 -3.67 7.96
CA ASP A 29 -2.14 -4.80 8.73
C ASP A 29 -1.77 -6.14 8.08
N ALA A 30 -2.76 -6.88 7.56
CA ALA A 30 -2.52 -8.18 6.90
C ALA A 30 -1.60 -8.08 5.69
N GLY A 31 -1.43 -6.90 5.11
CA GLY A 31 -0.50 -6.65 4.00
C GLY A 31 0.96 -6.94 4.34
N TYR A 32 1.30 -7.00 5.64
CA TYR A 32 2.64 -7.42 6.06
C TYR A 32 3.01 -8.80 5.51
N ARG A 33 2.03 -9.68 5.34
CA ARG A 33 2.25 -11.03 4.78
C ARG A 33 2.82 -10.99 3.37
N ASN A 34 2.60 -9.91 2.64
CA ASN A 34 3.09 -9.76 1.28
C ASN A 34 4.58 -9.43 1.21
N CYS A 35 5.20 -9.08 2.32
CA CYS A 35 6.63 -8.82 2.37
C CYS A 35 7.46 -10.06 2.04
N ALA A 36 7.04 -11.24 2.50
CA ALA A 36 7.78 -12.49 2.26
C ALA A 36 7.86 -12.85 0.76
N PRO A 37 6.74 -12.96 0.02
CA PRO A 37 6.83 -13.26 -1.41
C PRO A 37 7.52 -12.18 -2.22
N LEU A 38 7.47 -10.94 -1.77
CA LEU A 38 8.13 -9.82 -2.46
C LEU A 38 9.60 -9.65 -2.04
N GLY A 39 10.04 -10.36 -1.02
CA GLY A 39 11.42 -10.28 -0.56
C GLY A 39 11.81 -8.90 -0.03
N CYS A 40 10.88 -8.21 0.59
CA CYS A 40 11.11 -6.85 1.08
C CYS A 40 10.81 -6.74 2.57
N LYS A 41 11.25 -5.62 3.17
CA LYS A 41 10.97 -5.29 4.56
C LYS A 41 10.20 -3.98 4.61
N PRO A 42 9.16 -3.87 5.45
CA PRO A 42 8.43 -2.63 5.57
C PRO A 42 9.23 -1.59 6.35
N ASN A 43 9.06 -0.33 6.00
CA ASN A 43 9.54 0.79 6.79
C ASN A 43 8.52 1.17 7.86
N ILE A 44 7.24 1.00 7.52
CA ILE A 44 6.12 1.27 8.43
C ILE A 44 5.15 0.10 8.35
N ILE A 45 4.68 -0.36 9.51
CA ILE A 45 3.54 -1.28 9.60
C ILE A 45 2.40 -0.52 10.25
N LEU A 46 1.24 -0.54 9.59
CA LEU A 46 0.08 0.27 9.95
C LEU A 46 -1.12 -0.62 10.17
N GLY A 47 -1.86 -0.40 11.25
CA GLY A 47 -3.09 -1.14 11.52
C GLY A 47 -3.55 -0.97 12.96
N ASP A 48 -4.76 -1.45 13.27
CA ASP A 48 -5.30 -1.41 14.64
C ASP A 48 -4.87 -2.61 15.48
N PHE A 49 -4.59 -3.74 14.84
CA PHE A 49 -4.16 -4.99 15.48
C PHE A 49 -5.15 -5.54 16.52
N ASP A 50 -6.44 -5.18 16.39
CA ASP A 50 -7.47 -5.61 17.36
C ASP A 50 -7.71 -7.11 17.34
N THR A 51 -7.67 -7.73 16.14
CA THR A 51 -7.95 -9.16 15.97
C THR A 51 -6.71 -10.03 16.13
N ALA A 52 -5.53 -9.46 15.97
CA ALA A 52 -4.26 -10.15 16.10
C ALA A 52 -3.19 -9.13 16.49
N PRO A 53 -2.22 -9.50 17.33
CA PRO A 53 -1.13 -8.59 17.68
C PRO A 53 -0.27 -8.29 16.44
N CYS A 54 0.43 -7.16 16.47
CA CYS A 54 1.38 -6.83 15.44
C CYS A 54 2.43 -7.95 15.33
N PRO A 55 2.71 -8.45 14.10
CA PRO A 55 3.61 -9.60 13.92
C PRO A 55 5.07 -9.30 14.23
N VAL A 56 5.45 -8.02 14.30
CA VAL A 56 6.81 -7.62 14.63
C VAL A 56 6.78 -6.50 15.66
N GLN A 57 7.86 -6.38 16.42
CA GLN A 57 8.04 -5.28 17.35
C GLN A 57 8.69 -4.11 16.64
N GLN A 58 8.32 -2.91 17.04
CA GLN A 58 8.97 -1.71 16.54
C GLN A 58 10.45 -1.72 16.91
N ASN A 59 11.30 -1.34 15.95
CA ASN A 59 12.74 -1.20 16.17
C ASN A 59 13.28 -0.03 15.35
N ASP A 60 14.59 0.13 15.25
CA ASP A 60 15.19 1.26 14.52
C ASP A 60 14.87 1.26 13.03
N ASP A 61 14.58 0.10 12.45
CA ASP A 61 14.32 -0.05 11.02
C ASP A 61 12.84 -0.07 10.68
N ILE A 62 11.97 -0.45 11.62
CA ILE A 62 10.54 -0.65 11.38
C ILE A 62 9.72 0.18 12.38
N ILE A 63 8.87 1.04 11.85
CA ILE A 63 7.95 1.85 12.64
C ILE A 63 6.57 1.20 12.62
N VAL A 64 5.98 0.98 13.79
CA VAL A 64 4.62 0.44 13.92
C VAL A 64 3.70 1.59 14.32
N LEU A 65 2.72 1.88 13.45
CA LEU A 65 1.75 2.96 13.69
C LEU A 65 0.36 2.36 13.88
N PRO A 66 -0.25 2.51 15.06
CA PRO A 66 -1.63 2.10 15.24
C PRO A 66 -2.58 3.02 14.47
N HIS A 67 -3.61 2.44 13.90
CA HIS A 67 -4.64 3.17 13.18
C HIS A 67 -6.01 2.63 13.54
N VAL A 68 -6.84 3.44 14.17
CA VAL A 68 -8.15 3.04 14.69
C VAL A 68 -9.28 3.95 14.21
N LYS A 69 -9.08 4.62 13.08
CA LYS A 69 -10.08 5.55 12.52
C LYS A 69 -11.01 4.85 11.52
N ASP A 70 -12.03 5.56 11.06
CA ASP A 70 -13.06 5.02 10.16
C ASP A 70 -12.57 4.75 8.74
N ASP A 71 -11.53 5.45 8.28
CA ASP A 71 -10.97 5.20 6.96
C ASP A 71 -10.15 3.90 6.94
N THR A 72 -9.98 3.33 5.75
CA THR A 72 -9.20 2.10 5.61
C THR A 72 -7.71 2.35 5.90
N ASP A 73 -6.99 1.29 6.27
CA ASP A 73 -5.54 1.37 6.48
C ASP A 73 -4.84 1.80 5.19
N THR A 74 -5.30 1.31 4.03
CA THR A 74 -4.74 1.68 2.73
C THR A 74 -4.91 3.17 2.46
N GLU A 75 -6.08 3.73 2.75
CA GLU A 75 -6.32 5.15 2.58
C GLU A 75 -5.45 5.99 3.53
N TYR A 76 -5.33 5.55 4.78
CA TYR A 76 -4.46 6.23 5.73
C TYR A 76 -3.00 6.20 5.28
N ALA A 77 -2.53 5.03 4.80
CA ALA A 77 -1.18 4.89 4.26
C ALA A 77 -0.96 5.83 3.07
N ALA A 78 -1.95 5.97 2.20
CA ALA A 78 -1.87 6.87 1.05
C ALA A 78 -1.74 8.33 1.49
N ARG A 79 -2.53 8.74 2.47
CA ARG A 79 -2.41 10.10 3.02
C ARG A 79 -1.05 10.34 3.65
N LEU A 80 -0.55 9.35 4.39
CA LEU A 80 0.76 9.44 5.01
C LEU A 80 1.86 9.60 3.96
N ALA A 81 1.79 8.82 2.88
CA ALA A 81 2.74 8.94 1.77
C ALA A 81 2.71 10.33 1.14
N SER A 82 1.50 10.86 0.91
CA SER A 82 1.34 12.21 0.37
C SER A 82 1.93 13.27 1.31
N GLU A 83 1.65 13.16 2.60
CA GLU A 83 2.17 14.11 3.61
C GLU A 83 3.69 14.05 3.73
N LYS A 84 4.29 12.89 3.50
CA LYS A 84 5.75 12.73 3.50
C LYS A 84 6.42 13.27 2.24
N GLY A 85 5.63 13.69 1.25
CA GLY A 85 6.16 14.29 0.03
C GLY A 85 6.47 13.32 -1.08
N PHE A 86 6.02 12.07 -1.01
CA PHE A 86 6.19 11.14 -2.11
C PHE A 86 5.36 11.58 -3.31
N THR A 87 5.93 11.52 -4.51
CA THR A 87 5.28 11.94 -5.74
C THR A 87 4.75 10.75 -6.55
N GLU A 88 5.13 9.56 -6.17
CA GLU A 88 4.72 8.32 -6.83
C GLU A 88 4.40 7.26 -5.79
N VAL A 89 3.26 6.58 -5.94
CA VAL A 89 2.82 5.49 -5.05
C VAL A 89 2.43 4.30 -5.90
N LEU A 90 2.96 3.13 -5.53
CA LEU A 90 2.56 1.84 -6.10
C LEU A 90 1.80 1.07 -5.04
N LEU A 91 0.56 0.67 -5.34
CA LEU A 91 -0.27 -0.12 -4.44
C LEU A 91 -0.27 -1.57 -4.91
N LEU A 92 0.21 -2.48 -4.06
CA LEU A 92 0.20 -3.92 -4.29
C LEU A 92 -0.69 -4.58 -3.25
N GLY A 93 -1.32 -5.70 -3.61
CA GLY A 93 -2.29 -6.34 -2.73
C GLY A 93 -3.60 -5.56 -2.60
N ALA A 94 -3.86 -4.64 -3.53
CA ALA A 94 -5.02 -3.76 -3.51
C ALA A 94 -6.12 -4.18 -4.48
N LEU A 95 -5.85 -5.15 -5.34
CA LEU A 95 -6.77 -5.62 -6.38
C LEU A 95 -7.16 -7.07 -6.13
N GLY A 96 -8.38 -7.41 -6.51
CA GLY A 96 -8.89 -8.77 -6.39
C GLY A 96 -9.36 -9.09 -4.98
N GLY A 97 -9.28 -10.38 -4.62
CA GLY A 97 -9.77 -10.86 -3.35
C GLY A 97 -11.26 -11.19 -3.41
N ARG A 98 -11.83 -11.56 -2.26
CA ARG A 98 -13.22 -12.01 -2.17
C ARG A 98 -14.23 -10.87 -2.11
N ARG A 99 -13.79 -9.67 -1.75
CA ARG A 99 -14.68 -8.53 -1.51
C ARG A 99 -14.39 -7.43 -2.50
N ILE A 100 -15.27 -7.31 -3.49
CA ILE A 100 -15.13 -6.30 -4.54
C ILE A 100 -15.15 -4.87 -3.98
N GLU A 101 -15.84 -4.65 -2.85
CA GLU A 101 -15.88 -3.32 -2.24
C GLU A 101 -14.50 -2.85 -1.77
N HIS A 102 -13.61 -3.77 -1.39
CA HIS A 102 -12.24 -3.40 -1.04
C HIS A 102 -11.47 -2.91 -2.27
N THR A 103 -11.64 -3.59 -3.42
CA THR A 103 -11.02 -3.14 -4.67
C THR A 103 -11.53 -1.76 -5.07
N LEU A 104 -12.84 -1.53 -4.98
CA LEU A 104 -13.43 -0.24 -5.31
C LEU A 104 -12.93 0.87 -4.37
N SER A 105 -12.83 0.58 -3.07
CA SER A 105 -12.28 1.52 -2.09
C SER A 105 -10.82 1.86 -2.42
N ASN A 106 -10.02 0.88 -2.81
CA ASN A 106 -8.62 1.08 -3.16
C ASN A 106 -8.47 1.90 -4.44
N LEU A 107 -9.38 1.74 -5.40
CA LEU A 107 -9.41 2.58 -6.60
C LEU A 107 -9.71 4.04 -6.23
N ALA A 108 -10.66 4.26 -5.32
CA ALA A 108 -10.96 5.60 -4.82
C ALA A 108 -9.75 6.22 -4.11
N THR A 109 -9.00 5.42 -3.36
CA THR A 109 -7.76 5.85 -2.71
C THR A 109 -6.73 6.31 -3.75
N GLY A 110 -6.57 5.55 -4.83
CA GLY A 110 -5.67 5.91 -5.92
C GLY A 110 -6.06 7.22 -6.59
N LEU A 111 -7.37 7.40 -6.84
CA LEU A 111 -7.87 8.64 -7.39
C LEU A 111 -7.60 9.83 -6.45
N GLY A 112 -7.78 9.64 -5.14
CA GLY A 112 -7.48 10.66 -4.14
C GLY A 112 -6.01 11.08 -4.15
N LEU A 113 -5.11 10.14 -4.36
CA LEU A 113 -3.67 10.43 -4.51
C LEU A 113 -3.42 11.32 -5.74
N GLU A 114 -4.03 10.98 -6.88
CA GLU A 114 -3.89 11.76 -8.10
C GLU A 114 -4.40 13.19 -7.90
N GLU A 115 -5.50 13.36 -7.18
CA GLU A 115 -6.04 14.69 -6.85
C GLU A 115 -5.08 15.52 -6.01
N ARG A 116 -4.20 14.86 -5.25
CA ARG A 116 -3.17 15.52 -4.43
C ARG A 116 -1.85 15.71 -5.20
N GLY A 117 -1.80 15.36 -6.47
CA GLY A 117 -0.61 15.48 -7.29
C GLY A 117 0.36 14.31 -7.16
N VAL A 118 -0.09 13.17 -6.63
CA VAL A 118 0.72 11.97 -6.47
C VAL A 118 0.32 10.97 -7.55
N ARG A 119 1.27 10.48 -8.34
CA ARG A 119 1.00 9.42 -9.33
C ARG A 119 0.73 8.11 -8.61
N ALA A 120 -0.43 7.53 -8.86
CA ALA A 120 -0.85 6.28 -8.25
C ALA A 120 -0.98 5.17 -9.29
N THR A 121 -0.47 4.00 -8.95
CA THR A 121 -0.62 2.78 -9.75
C THR A 121 -1.07 1.67 -8.83
N LEU A 122 -2.12 0.93 -9.24
CA LEU A 122 -2.53 -0.31 -8.59
C LEU A 122 -2.17 -1.45 -9.53
N GLN A 123 -1.50 -2.47 -9.04
CA GLN A 123 -1.01 -3.53 -9.91
C GLN A 123 -1.08 -4.91 -9.24
N ASP A 124 -1.47 -5.91 -10.03
CA ASP A 124 -1.32 -7.32 -9.68
C ASP A 124 -0.62 -8.03 -10.86
N GLU A 125 -0.57 -9.36 -10.85
CA GLU A 125 0.10 -10.12 -11.91
C GLU A 125 -0.62 -10.05 -13.26
N ARG A 126 -1.86 -9.58 -13.27
CA ARG A 126 -2.71 -9.55 -14.49
C ARG A 126 -3.07 -8.15 -14.93
N SER A 127 -3.06 -7.19 -14.02
CA SER A 127 -3.64 -5.87 -14.27
C SER A 127 -2.74 -4.77 -13.74
N ARG A 128 -2.71 -3.67 -14.48
CA ARG A 128 -2.06 -2.44 -14.05
C ARG A 128 -3.05 -1.30 -14.26
N ILE A 129 -3.41 -0.63 -13.19
CA ILE A 129 -4.38 0.46 -13.23
C ILE A 129 -3.67 1.77 -12.94
N THR A 130 -3.80 2.70 -13.85
CA THR A 130 -3.31 4.08 -13.69
C THR A 130 -4.46 5.04 -13.91
N PHE A 131 -4.25 6.30 -13.59
CA PHE A 131 -5.28 7.33 -13.70
C PHE A 131 -4.84 8.36 -14.73
N VAL A 132 -5.72 8.67 -15.67
CA VAL A 132 -5.46 9.59 -16.76
C VAL A 132 -6.32 10.83 -16.55
N ARG A 133 -5.70 12.01 -16.70
CA ARG A 133 -6.39 13.28 -16.63
C ARG A 133 -6.71 13.77 -18.02
N SER A 134 -7.71 14.66 -18.12
CA SER A 134 -8.04 15.30 -19.37
C SER A 134 -6.81 16.02 -19.94
N GLY A 135 -6.47 15.74 -21.18
CA GLY A 135 -5.31 16.32 -21.84
C GLY A 135 -4.02 15.51 -21.77
N GLU A 136 -4.04 14.39 -21.06
CA GLU A 136 -2.88 13.46 -20.98
C GLU A 136 -2.91 12.44 -22.10
#